data_08f16026af8b834a54de8c72b7282544
#
_entry.id   08f16026af8b834a54de8c72b7282544
#
_cell.length_a   1.000
_cell.length_b   1.000
_cell.length_c   1.000
_cell.angle_alpha   90.00
_cell.angle_beta   90.00
_cell.angle_gamma   90.00
#
_symmetry.space_group_name_H-M   'P 1'
#
loop_
_entity.id
_entity.type
_entity.pdbx_description
1 polymer ?
#
loop_
_entity_poly.entity_id
_entity_poly.type
_entity_poly.pdbx_seq_one_letter_code
_entity_poly.pdbx_strand_id
1 'polypeptide(L)'
;MNNSEKMILSIQSQDLERAKKYFKRARSQDDPEVLLELAVYLEGIGFFSQAKTLYEQLLPIYPESALQLAQIANDDGNVEEAFAYLEQIGSESPYYLEALLVKADLYQSEGLTDVAREKLLEASRLSEEEIIRFGLAELDMELGFYQEAIEWYVQLNHDELLELTGVSIYQRIGIAYARLGRFEVAIEYLEKSVELEYDDTTLYELAVLLYDQEEYQKANLYFKQLDTLNPEFEGYEYPYAQSLHAEHQVDQAITIAEKGLQKNQYDSLMMLLISQYAYEAHDPEKAERYLLLAKDNAEDLNEVLLRLSNLYLEQERYEDVVALAQEEFENVLTRWNLAKAFRAIEEDDRALTLYKELEDDLKENPEFLQDMALYLKQLGDRKESERLLKAYLQRVPDDMDMQVALEDLQEEY
;
A
#
# COMPACT_ATOMS: atom_id res chain seq x y z
N MET A 1 39.11 -43.39 -14.36
CA MET A 1 37.78 -42.84 -14.60
C MET A 1 36.76 -43.69 -13.81
N ASN A 2 36.26 -43.13 -12.70
CA ASN A 2 35.28 -43.79 -11.83
C ASN A 2 33.87 -43.81 -12.48
N ASN A 3 32.86 -44.35 -11.79
CA ASN A 3 31.50 -44.41 -12.35
C ASN A 3 30.80 -43.04 -12.29
N SER A 4 31.14 -42.21 -11.32
CA SER A 4 30.67 -40.81 -11.21
C SER A 4 31.08 -39.97 -12.37
N GLU A 5 32.36 -39.99 -12.73
CA GLU A 5 32.90 -39.30 -13.95
C GLU A 5 32.20 -39.78 -15.22
N LYS A 6 31.96 -41.12 -15.37
CA LYS A 6 31.25 -41.68 -16.52
C LYS A 6 29.79 -41.24 -16.59
N MET A 7 29.14 -41.08 -15.42
CA MET A 7 27.78 -40.54 -15.33
C MET A 7 27.76 -39.08 -15.84
N ILE A 8 28.65 -38.24 -15.33
CA ILE A 8 28.78 -36.82 -15.72
C ILE A 8 28.94 -36.70 -17.22
N LEU A 9 29.91 -37.46 -17.83
CA LEU A 9 30.11 -37.46 -19.28
C LEU A 9 28.87 -37.96 -20.04
N SER A 10 28.13 -38.90 -19.49
CA SER A 10 26.88 -39.41 -20.12
C SER A 10 25.80 -38.32 -20.11
N ILE A 11 25.70 -37.53 -19.03
CA ILE A 11 24.76 -36.37 -18.91
C ILE A 11 25.14 -35.31 -19.94
N GLN A 12 26.45 -34.94 -20.01
CA GLN A 12 26.95 -33.95 -20.95
C GLN A 12 26.75 -34.36 -22.42
N SER A 13 26.79 -35.67 -22.72
CA SER A 13 26.47 -36.22 -24.04
C SER A 13 24.98 -36.50 -24.28
N GLN A 14 24.09 -36.10 -23.32
CA GLN A 14 22.65 -36.34 -23.37
C GLN A 14 22.20 -37.80 -23.40
N ASP A 15 23.10 -38.73 -23.04
CA ASP A 15 22.79 -40.16 -22.94
C ASP A 15 22.28 -40.52 -21.52
N LEU A 16 21.02 -40.18 -21.25
CA LEU A 16 20.39 -40.37 -19.94
C LEU A 16 20.26 -41.84 -19.53
N GLU A 17 20.14 -42.77 -20.47
CA GLU A 17 20.07 -44.20 -20.15
C GLU A 17 21.43 -44.74 -19.67
N ARG A 18 22.51 -44.26 -20.26
CA ARG A 18 23.85 -44.54 -19.77
C ARG A 18 24.12 -43.88 -18.43
N ALA A 19 23.69 -42.61 -18.25
CA ALA A 19 23.82 -41.89 -16.98
C ALA A 19 23.13 -42.69 -15.85
N LYS A 20 21.88 -43.15 -16.01
CA LYS A 20 21.18 -43.97 -15.02
C LYS A 20 21.93 -45.27 -14.66
N LYS A 21 22.57 -45.92 -15.65
CA LYS A 21 23.35 -47.12 -15.42
C LYS A 21 24.61 -46.83 -14.60
N TYR A 22 25.31 -45.74 -14.90
CA TYR A 22 26.50 -45.32 -14.14
C TYR A 22 26.16 -44.84 -12.76
N PHE A 23 25.04 -44.11 -12.58
CA PHE A 23 24.53 -43.74 -11.27
C PHE A 23 24.37 -44.94 -10.30
N LYS A 24 23.70 -46.01 -10.77
CA LYS A 24 23.54 -47.23 -9.96
C LYS A 24 24.87 -47.88 -9.60
N ARG A 25 25.88 -47.82 -10.50
CA ARG A 25 27.22 -48.35 -10.23
C ARG A 25 28.01 -47.47 -9.30
N ALA A 26 27.97 -46.14 -9.48
CA ALA A 26 28.62 -45.20 -8.61
C ALA A 26 28.22 -45.39 -7.16
N ARG A 27 26.91 -45.41 -6.87
CA ARG A 27 26.37 -45.66 -5.54
C ARG A 27 26.88 -46.88 -4.81
N SER A 28 27.30 -47.92 -5.53
CA SER A 28 27.76 -49.18 -4.94
C SER A 28 29.28 -49.41 -4.99
N GLN A 29 30.02 -48.65 -5.76
CA GLN A 29 31.42 -48.91 -6.08
C GLN A 29 32.36 -47.73 -5.94
N ASP A 30 31.85 -46.49 -5.97
CA ASP A 30 32.69 -45.32 -5.86
C ASP A 30 32.82 -44.92 -4.37
N ASP A 31 33.93 -44.27 -4.03
CA ASP A 31 34.20 -43.82 -2.68
C ASP A 31 33.25 -42.71 -2.23
N PRO A 32 32.92 -42.58 -0.92
CA PRO A 32 32.00 -41.59 -0.39
C PRO A 32 32.34 -40.15 -0.78
N GLU A 33 33.62 -39.78 -0.82
CA GLU A 33 34.07 -38.45 -1.22
C GLU A 33 33.69 -38.13 -2.69
N VAL A 34 33.90 -39.11 -3.59
CA VAL A 34 33.54 -39.00 -5.00
C VAL A 34 32.00 -38.94 -5.20
N LEU A 35 31.26 -39.63 -4.34
CA LEU A 35 29.79 -39.57 -4.36
C LEU A 35 29.28 -38.22 -3.87
N LEU A 36 29.96 -37.60 -2.91
CA LEU A 36 29.62 -36.26 -2.43
C LEU A 36 29.85 -35.23 -3.55
N GLU A 37 31.00 -35.26 -4.25
CA GLU A 37 31.25 -34.42 -5.41
C GLU A 37 30.18 -34.63 -6.52
N LEU A 38 29.77 -35.88 -6.75
CA LEU A 38 28.71 -36.17 -7.70
C LEU A 38 27.36 -35.61 -7.26
N ALA A 39 27.03 -35.69 -5.97
CA ALA A 39 25.77 -35.14 -5.43
C ALA A 39 25.70 -33.62 -5.62
N VAL A 40 26.77 -32.88 -5.27
CA VAL A 40 26.89 -31.44 -5.48
C VAL A 40 26.75 -31.08 -6.98
N TYR A 41 27.43 -31.84 -7.87
CA TYR A 41 27.31 -31.62 -9.32
C TYR A 41 25.88 -31.83 -9.81
N LEU A 42 25.22 -32.89 -9.36
CA LEU A 42 23.83 -33.23 -9.79
C LEU A 42 22.83 -32.18 -9.29
N GLU A 43 23.00 -31.70 -8.06
CA GLU A 43 22.20 -30.61 -7.51
C GLU A 43 22.35 -29.34 -8.37
N GLY A 44 23.58 -28.93 -8.67
CA GLY A 44 23.87 -27.74 -9.46
C GLY A 44 23.34 -27.76 -10.90
N ILE A 45 23.03 -28.95 -11.45
CA ILE A 45 22.41 -29.10 -12.78
C ILE A 45 20.92 -29.50 -12.73
N GLY A 46 20.30 -29.45 -11.54
CA GLY A 46 18.85 -29.71 -11.35
C GLY A 46 18.44 -31.18 -11.29
N PHE A 47 19.37 -32.13 -11.08
CA PHE A 47 19.06 -33.54 -10.87
C PHE A 47 18.80 -33.82 -9.39
N PHE A 48 17.87 -33.07 -8.78
CA PHE A 48 17.59 -33.07 -7.33
C PHE A 48 17.24 -34.44 -6.77
N SER A 49 16.44 -35.23 -7.48
CA SER A 49 16.06 -36.60 -7.05
C SER A 49 17.28 -37.53 -6.89
N GLN A 50 18.27 -37.40 -7.78
CA GLN A 50 19.49 -38.22 -7.72
C GLN A 50 20.46 -37.64 -6.67
N ALA A 51 20.56 -36.33 -6.56
CA ALA A 51 21.33 -35.67 -5.53
C ALA A 51 20.83 -36.06 -4.12
N LYS A 52 19.50 -35.95 -3.87
CA LYS A 52 18.84 -36.38 -2.62
C LYS A 52 19.20 -37.82 -2.26
N THR A 53 19.12 -38.74 -3.23
CA THR A 53 19.46 -40.15 -3.02
C THR A 53 20.93 -40.38 -2.60
N LEU A 54 21.86 -39.57 -3.11
CA LEU A 54 23.26 -39.61 -2.71
C LEU A 54 23.48 -38.98 -1.33
N TYR A 55 22.90 -37.83 -1.06
CA TYR A 55 22.99 -37.17 0.25
C TYR A 55 22.43 -38.06 1.36
N GLU A 56 21.28 -38.71 1.15
CA GLU A 56 20.71 -39.68 2.09
C GLU A 56 21.65 -40.84 2.38
N GLN A 57 22.31 -41.37 1.34
CA GLN A 57 23.31 -42.44 1.49
C GLN A 57 24.55 -41.99 2.23
N LEU A 58 24.94 -40.72 2.08
CA LEU A 58 26.14 -40.12 2.64
C LEU A 58 25.95 -39.53 4.03
N LEU A 59 24.71 -39.27 4.44
CA LEU A 59 24.36 -38.63 5.71
C LEU A 59 25.02 -39.21 6.95
N PRO A 60 25.22 -40.57 7.11
CA PRO A 60 25.93 -41.16 8.23
C PRO A 60 27.43 -40.88 8.25
N ILE A 61 28.03 -40.50 7.12
CA ILE A 61 29.45 -40.24 6.94
C ILE A 61 29.75 -38.73 6.94
N TYR A 62 28.86 -37.99 6.25
CA TYR A 62 28.91 -36.54 6.07
C TYR A 62 27.61 -35.89 6.62
N PRO A 63 27.54 -35.59 7.93
CA PRO A 63 26.33 -35.04 8.53
C PRO A 63 25.89 -33.69 7.94
N GLU A 64 26.81 -32.93 7.32
CA GLU A 64 26.56 -31.72 6.60
C GLU A 64 25.57 -31.91 5.42
N SER A 65 25.49 -33.13 4.88
CA SER A 65 24.50 -33.47 3.84
C SER A 65 23.04 -33.22 4.28
N ALA A 66 22.80 -33.12 5.59
CA ALA A 66 21.48 -32.75 6.11
C ALA A 66 21.05 -31.35 5.70
N LEU A 67 22.00 -30.42 5.49
CA LEU A 67 21.69 -29.05 5.01
C LEU A 67 21.14 -29.10 3.59
N GLN A 68 21.83 -29.81 2.69
CA GLN A 68 21.40 -29.96 1.29
C GLN A 68 20.07 -30.74 1.19
N LEU A 69 19.91 -31.79 2.01
CA LEU A 69 18.65 -32.51 2.09
C LEU A 69 17.49 -31.64 2.56
N ALA A 70 17.72 -30.78 3.54
CA ALA A 70 16.73 -29.84 4.02
C ALA A 70 16.34 -28.81 2.93
N GLN A 71 17.34 -28.30 2.20
CA GLN A 71 17.07 -27.37 1.09
C GLN A 71 16.26 -28.05 -0.02
N ILE A 72 16.65 -29.23 -0.46
CA ILE A 72 15.92 -30.00 -1.48
C ILE A 72 14.48 -30.31 -1.02
N ALA A 73 14.30 -30.66 0.25
CA ALA A 73 12.98 -30.95 0.81
C ALA A 73 12.10 -29.69 0.83
N ASN A 74 12.69 -28.53 1.17
CA ASN A 74 12.00 -27.23 1.13
C ASN A 74 11.59 -26.83 -0.30
N ASP A 75 12.48 -26.99 -1.27
CA ASP A 75 12.22 -26.69 -2.67
C ASP A 75 11.12 -27.61 -3.25
N ASP A 76 11.01 -28.85 -2.74
CA ASP A 76 9.93 -29.78 -3.03
C ASP A 76 8.61 -29.47 -2.28
N GLY A 77 8.58 -28.43 -1.43
CA GLY A 77 7.43 -28.03 -0.60
C GLY A 77 7.18 -28.92 0.61
N ASN A 78 8.18 -29.72 1.01
CA ASN A 78 8.08 -30.63 2.16
C ASN A 78 8.85 -30.10 3.37
N VAL A 79 8.29 -29.05 3.98
CA VAL A 79 8.88 -28.30 5.08
C VAL A 79 9.11 -29.20 6.32
N GLU A 80 8.19 -30.14 6.60
CA GLU A 80 8.34 -31.08 7.72
C GLU A 80 9.58 -31.98 7.55
N GLU A 81 9.82 -32.46 6.32
CA GLU A 81 11.02 -33.24 6.01
C GLU A 81 12.28 -32.41 6.11
N ALA A 82 12.24 -31.15 5.69
CA ALA A 82 13.36 -30.21 5.83
C ALA A 82 13.77 -30.03 7.30
N PHE A 83 12.82 -29.77 8.18
CA PHE A 83 13.09 -29.69 9.62
C PHE A 83 13.63 -31.01 10.19
N ALA A 84 13.09 -32.18 9.77
CA ALA A 84 13.56 -33.47 10.24
C ALA A 84 15.03 -33.76 9.87
N TYR A 85 15.51 -33.23 8.73
CA TYR A 85 16.94 -33.29 8.40
C TYR A 85 17.75 -32.32 9.28
N LEU A 86 17.32 -31.09 9.47
CA LEU A 86 18.03 -30.09 10.28
C LEU A 86 18.08 -30.44 11.76
N GLU A 87 17.12 -31.20 12.30
CA GLU A 87 17.15 -31.70 13.68
C GLU A 87 18.25 -32.72 13.94
N GLN A 88 18.78 -33.35 12.90
CA GLN A 88 19.91 -34.29 13.04
C GLN A 88 21.23 -33.57 13.28
N ILE A 89 21.31 -32.25 13.03
CA ILE A 89 22.49 -31.44 13.30
C ILE A 89 22.36 -30.85 14.71
N GLY A 90 23.03 -31.50 15.66
CA GLY A 90 23.03 -31.05 17.07
C GLY A 90 23.97 -29.87 17.32
N SER A 91 23.83 -29.25 18.51
CA SER A 91 24.60 -28.05 18.92
C SER A 91 26.12 -28.22 18.97
N GLU A 92 26.61 -29.46 19.06
CA GLU A 92 28.03 -29.77 19.04
C GLU A 92 28.60 -29.96 17.62
N SER A 93 27.75 -29.89 16.60
CA SER A 93 28.16 -30.01 15.22
C SER A 93 28.86 -28.74 14.73
N PRO A 94 29.93 -28.81 13.96
CA PRO A 94 30.51 -27.65 13.30
C PRO A 94 29.55 -26.96 12.31
N TYR A 95 28.51 -27.67 11.87
CA TYR A 95 27.48 -27.17 10.93
C TYR A 95 26.22 -26.65 11.65
N TYR A 96 26.29 -26.47 12.97
CA TYR A 96 25.10 -26.05 13.73
C TYR A 96 24.67 -24.60 13.43
N LEU A 97 25.67 -23.74 13.19
CA LEU A 97 25.41 -22.36 12.80
C LEU A 97 24.61 -22.30 11.49
N GLU A 98 25.08 -23.01 10.47
CA GLU A 98 24.40 -23.08 9.17
C GLU A 98 22.99 -23.69 9.31
N ALA A 99 22.84 -24.70 10.15
CA ALA A 99 21.53 -25.29 10.42
C ALA A 99 20.56 -24.30 11.10
N LEU A 100 21.06 -23.42 11.99
CA LEU A 100 20.24 -22.35 12.56
C LEU A 100 19.81 -21.31 11.53
N LEU A 101 20.69 -20.93 10.60
CA LEU A 101 20.36 -20.00 9.54
C LEU A 101 19.30 -20.57 8.62
N VAL A 102 19.44 -21.81 8.17
CA VAL A 102 18.44 -22.48 7.32
C VAL A 102 17.11 -22.67 8.09
N LYS A 103 17.15 -22.99 9.38
CA LYS A 103 15.93 -23.05 10.20
C LYS A 103 15.23 -21.70 10.31
N ALA A 104 15.99 -20.62 10.47
CA ALA A 104 15.43 -19.27 10.53
C ALA A 104 14.72 -18.90 9.22
N ASP A 105 15.35 -19.18 8.08
CA ASP A 105 14.77 -18.95 6.75
C ASP A 105 13.48 -19.77 6.54
N LEU A 106 13.50 -21.05 6.90
CA LEU A 106 12.30 -21.90 6.84
C LEU A 106 11.15 -21.38 7.73
N TYR A 107 11.45 -20.99 8.98
CA TYR A 107 10.43 -20.45 9.88
C TYR A 107 9.86 -19.12 9.34
N GLN A 108 10.70 -18.27 8.78
CA GLN A 108 10.23 -17.02 8.18
C GLN A 108 9.34 -17.26 6.96
N SER A 109 9.70 -18.19 6.08
CA SER A 109 8.88 -18.54 4.91
C SER A 109 7.51 -19.14 5.28
N GLU A 110 7.41 -19.80 6.44
CA GLU A 110 6.15 -20.30 7.01
C GLU A 110 5.37 -19.21 7.81
N GLY A 111 5.85 -17.97 7.85
CA GLY A 111 5.23 -16.88 8.59
C GLY A 111 5.43 -16.95 10.12
N LEU A 112 6.35 -17.77 10.58
CA LEU A 112 6.71 -17.91 12.01
C LEU A 112 7.92 -17.03 12.35
N THR A 113 7.77 -15.73 12.08
CA THR A 113 8.85 -14.72 12.17
C THR A 113 9.46 -14.63 13.58
N ASP A 114 8.65 -14.80 14.62
CA ASP A 114 9.12 -14.83 16.02
C ASP A 114 10.03 -16.00 16.30
N VAL A 115 9.75 -17.19 15.77
CA VAL A 115 10.59 -18.39 15.89
C VAL A 115 11.86 -18.24 15.05
N ALA A 116 11.76 -17.70 13.85
CA ALA A 116 12.91 -17.37 13.00
C ALA A 116 13.89 -16.46 13.73
N ARG A 117 13.37 -15.40 14.38
CA ARG A 117 14.14 -14.47 15.23
C ARG A 117 14.89 -15.21 16.36
N GLU A 118 14.23 -16.15 17.07
CA GLU A 118 14.89 -16.95 18.11
C GLU A 118 16.08 -17.74 17.56
N LYS A 119 15.95 -18.30 16.34
CA LYS A 119 17.05 -19.04 15.71
C LYS A 119 18.23 -18.13 15.33
N LEU A 120 17.94 -16.94 14.78
CA LEU A 120 19.00 -15.96 14.51
C LEU A 120 19.64 -15.40 15.79
N LEU A 121 18.88 -15.22 16.88
CA LEU A 121 19.45 -14.85 18.18
C LEU A 121 20.37 -15.94 18.73
N GLU A 122 20.07 -17.21 18.49
CA GLU A 122 20.95 -18.32 18.85
C GLU A 122 22.21 -18.31 17.95
N ALA A 123 22.05 -18.09 16.65
CA ALA A 123 23.16 -17.98 15.70
C ALA A 123 24.11 -16.81 16.03
N SER A 124 23.56 -15.65 16.42
CA SER A 124 24.37 -14.47 16.79
C SER A 124 25.25 -14.64 18.02
N ARG A 125 24.97 -15.66 18.88
CA ARG A 125 25.84 -16.01 19.98
C ARG A 125 27.03 -16.89 19.58
N LEU A 126 26.94 -17.50 18.39
CA LEU A 126 27.94 -18.41 17.83
C LEU A 126 28.85 -17.70 16.82
N SER A 127 28.33 -16.68 16.13
CA SER A 127 29.04 -15.92 15.09
C SER A 127 28.76 -14.44 15.20
N GLU A 128 29.79 -13.63 14.95
CA GLU A 128 29.69 -12.15 14.87
C GLU A 128 29.48 -11.63 13.43
N GLU A 129 29.14 -12.51 12.50
CA GLU A 129 28.91 -12.13 11.10
C GLU A 129 27.82 -11.07 10.97
N GLU A 130 28.10 -10.02 10.19
CA GLU A 130 27.16 -8.90 10.03
C GLU A 130 25.85 -9.30 9.38
N ILE A 131 25.87 -10.31 8.49
CA ILE A 131 24.66 -10.80 7.83
C ILE A 131 23.63 -11.39 8.82
N ILE A 132 24.10 -11.98 9.92
CA ILE A 132 23.21 -12.50 10.97
C ILE A 132 22.55 -11.35 11.74
N ARG A 133 23.30 -10.30 12.08
CA ARG A 133 22.76 -9.10 12.72
C ARG A 133 21.80 -8.36 11.80
N PHE A 134 22.11 -8.32 10.51
CA PHE A 134 21.21 -7.78 9.50
C PHE A 134 19.90 -8.57 9.43
N GLY A 135 19.97 -9.90 9.37
CA GLY A 135 18.78 -10.75 9.42
C GLY A 135 17.92 -10.52 10.67
N LEU A 136 18.56 -10.36 11.84
CA LEU A 136 17.85 -10.00 13.08
C LEU A 136 17.15 -8.65 12.98
N ALA A 137 17.83 -7.64 12.43
CA ALA A 137 17.24 -6.33 12.24
C ALA A 137 16.01 -6.37 11.28
N GLU A 138 16.09 -7.12 10.18
CA GLU A 138 14.98 -7.29 9.24
C GLU A 138 13.79 -8.03 9.90
N LEU A 139 14.04 -9.10 10.68
CA LEU A 139 12.98 -9.77 11.42
C LEU A 139 12.35 -8.88 12.51
N ASP A 140 13.15 -8.07 13.19
CA ASP A 140 12.65 -7.09 14.16
C ASP A 140 11.81 -6.00 13.51
N MET A 141 12.17 -5.56 12.29
CA MET A 141 11.34 -4.65 11.47
C MET A 141 10.00 -5.29 11.15
N GLU A 142 9.99 -6.55 10.71
CA GLU A 142 8.78 -7.30 10.36
C GLU A 142 7.85 -7.49 11.58
N LEU A 143 8.43 -7.78 12.75
CA LEU A 143 7.70 -7.95 14.02
C LEU A 143 7.25 -6.63 14.66
N GLY A 144 7.69 -5.48 14.13
CA GLY A 144 7.38 -4.16 14.69
C GLY A 144 8.27 -3.78 15.89
N PHE A 145 9.37 -4.50 16.14
CA PHE A 145 10.35 -4.18 17.18
C PHE A 145 11.38 -3.16 16.65
N TYR A 146 10.87 -2.01 16.23
CA TYR A 146 11.65 -1.00 15.50
C TYR A 146 12.85 -0.47 16.30
N GLN A 147 12.74 -0.38 17.62
CA GLN A 147 13.85 0.08 18.46
C GLN A 147 14.99 -0.93 18.47
N GLU A 148 14.67 -2.22 18.60
CA GLU A 148 15.62 -3.33 18.56
C GLU A 148 16.27 -3.45 17.18
N ALA A 149 15.49 -3.28 16.12
CA ALA A 149 16.00 -3.26 14.75
C ALA A 149 17.07 -2.16 14.56
N ILE A 150 16.80 -0.95 15.04
CA ILE A 150 17.77 0.16 15.00
C ILE A 150 19.07 -0.21 15.77
N GLU A 151 18.94 -0.86 16.94
CA GLU A 151 20.10 -1.27 17.73
C GLU A 151 20.99 -2.27 16.99
N TRP A 152 20.41 -3.13 16.14
CA TRP A 152 21.17 -4.00 15.27
C TRP A 152 21.79 -3.26 14.08
N TYR A 153 21.00 -2.44 13.35
CA TYR A 153 21.48 -1.73 12.15
C TYR A 153 22.65 -0.79 12.44
N VAL A 154 22.67 -0.09 13.58
CA VAL A 154 23.76 0.84 13.92
C VAL A 154 25.10 0.16 14.20
N GLN A 155 25.11 -1.17 14.36
CA GLN A 155 26.32 -1.97 14.57
C GLN A 155 26.95 -2.46 13.26
N LEU A 156 26.25 -2.27 12.12
CA LEU A 156 26.64 -2.80 10.80
C LEU A 156 27.49 -1.80 10.03
N ASN A 157 28.38 -2.32 9.19
CA ASN A 157 29.11 -1.50 8.22
C ASN A 157 28.22 -1.25 7.01
N HIS A 158 27.89 0.02 6.76
CA HIS A 158 27.01 0.40 5.67
C HIS A 158 27.53 -0.06 4.30
N ASP A 159 28.79 0.23 4.00
CA ASP A 159 29.36 0.00 2.66
C ASP A 159 29.46 -1.50 2.36
N GLU A 160 29.91 -2.30 3.35
CA GLU A 160 30.02 -3.75 3.19
C GLU A 160 28.65 -4.41 3.03
N LEU A 161 27.66 -3.97 3.82
CA LEU A 161 26.32 -4.54 3.72
C LEU A 161 25.62 -4.15 2.42
N LEU A 162 25.78 -2.90 1.99
CA LEU A 162 25.24 -2.42 0.73
C LEU A 162 25.79 -3.22 -0.45
N GLU A 163 27.12 -3.47 -0.49
CA GLU A 163 27.76 -4.30 -1.52
C GLU A 163 27.23 -5.75 -1.49
N LEU A 164 26.96 -6.29 -0.31
CA LEU A 164 26.54 -7.68 -0.13
C LEU A 164 25.04 -7.88 -0.44
N THR A 165 24.20 -6.95 -0.02
CA THR A 165 22.72 -7.12 -0.04
C THR A 165 21.99 -6.16 -0.97
N GLY A 166 22.62 -5.06 -1.37
CA GLY A 166 21.96 -3.96 -2.09
C GLY A 166 21.04 -3.11 -1.21
N VAL A 167 21.07 -3.28 0.13
CA VAL A 167 20.17 -2.60 1.05
C VAL A 167 20.89 -1.48 1.81
N SER A 168 20.34 -0.27 1.79
CA SER A 168 20.86 0.85 2.58
C SER A 168 20.43 0.76 4.04
N ILE A 169 21.42 0.67 4.94
CA ILE A 169 21.17 0.72 6.39
C ILE A 169 20.51 2.06 6.79
N TYR A 170 20.89 3.15 6.16
CA TYR A 170 20.32 4.47 6.46
C TYR A 170 18.84 4.54 6.10
N GLN A 171 18.43 3.94 4.98
CA GLN A 171 17.02 3.78 4.63
C GLN A 171 16.27 2.98 5.70
N ARG A 172 16.78 1.81 6.09
CA ARG A 172 16.17 0.95 7.10
C ARG A 172 15.99 1.65 8.46
N ILE A 173 17.03 2.34 8.91
CA ILE A 173 16.97 3.12 10.16
C ILE A 173 15.94 4.26 10.02
N GLY A 174 15.92 4.96 8.90
CA GLY A 174 14.95 6.03 8.62
C GLY A 174 13.52 5.52 8.70
N ILE A 175 13.22 4.40 8.04
CA ILE A 175 11.90 3.75 8.09
C ILE A 175 11.55 3.35 9.54
N ALA A 176 12.49 2.74 10.27
CA ALA A 176 12.27 2.34 11.65
C ALA A 176 11.92 3.53 12.56
N TYR A 177 12.63 4.66 12.42
CA TYR A 177 12.32 5.89 13.16
C TYR A 177 10.96 6.47 12.75
N ALA A 178 10.61 6.44 11.48
CA ALA A 178 9.28 6.87 11.01
C ALA A 178 8.16 6.04 11.65
N ARG A 179 8.34 4.71 11.72
CA ARG A 179 7.41 3.79 12.41
C ARG A 179 7.29 4.05 13.91
N LEU A 180 8.35 4.57 14.55
CA LEU A 180 8.34 5.01 15.95
C LEU A 180 7.74 6.41 16.15
N GLY A 181 7.33 7.10 15.09
CA GLY A 181 6.82 8.48 15.14
C GLY A 181 7.92 9.53 15.39
N ARG A 182 9.19 9.17 15.17
CA ARG A 182 10.33 10.09 15.30
C ARG A 182 10.70 10.67 13.94
N PHE A 183 9.79 11.45 13.39
CA PHE A 183 9.83 11.88 12.00
C PHE A 183 11.04 12.74 11.63
N GLU A 184 11.45 13.68 12.50
CA GLU A 184 12.64 14.49 12.26
C GLU A 184 13.91 13.66 12.06
N VAL A 185 14.11 12.66 12.95
CA VAL A 185 15.27 11.75 12.85
C VAL A 185 15.14 10.84 11.63
N ALA A 186 13.93 10.38 11.31
CA ALA A 186 13.67 9.57 10.12
C ALA A 186 14.06 10.31 8.85
N ILE A 187 13.67 11.58 8.73
CA ILE A 187 14.01 12.45 7.59
C ILE A 187 15.54 12.57 7.46
N GLU A 188 16.27 12.85 8.56
CA GLU A 188 17.73 12.94 8.52
C GLU A 188 18.41 11.67 7.98
N TYR A 189 17.91 10.49 8.39
CA TYR A 189 18.45 9.22 7.91
C TYR A 189 18.09 8.93 6.45
N LEU A 190 16.86 9.23 6.04
CA LEU A 190 16.43 9.05 4.65
C LEU A 190 17.14 10.03 3.71
N GLU A 191 17.30 11.30 4.11
CA GLU A 191 18.09 12.29 3.35
C GLU A 191 19.54 11.80 3.17
N LYS A 192 20.15 11.28 4.23
CA LYS A 192 21.49 10.70 4.14
C LYS A 192 21.54 9.48 3.21
N SER A 193 20.53 8.64 3.20
CA SER A 193 20.46 7.51 2.27
C SER A 193 20.42 7.99 0.82
N VAL A 194 19.57 8.96 0.50
CA VAL A 194 19.43 9.54 -0.85
C VAL A 194 20.69 10.27 -1.31
N GLU A 195 21.42 10.92 -0.38
CA GLU A 195 22.70 11.59 -0.68
C GLU A 195 23.81 10.60 -1.07
N LEU A 196 23.86 9.45 -0.41
CA LEU A 196 24.89 8.44 -0.65
C LEU A 196 24.58 7.57 -1.86
N GLU A 197 23.31 7.27 -2.05
CA GLU A 197 22.89 6.35 -3.08
C GLU A 197 21.47 6.68 -3.57
N TYR A 198 21.33 6.78 -4.89
CA TYR A 198 20.03 6.99 -5.50
C TYR A 198 19.22 5.68 -5.50
N ASP A 199 18.08 5.73 -4.82
CA ASP A 199 17.06 4.68 -4.84
C ASP A 199 15.67 5.30 -4.93
N ASP A 200 14.89 4.87 -5.91
CA ASP A 200 13.54 5.41 -6.18
C ASP A 200 12.60 5.24 -4.99
N THR A 201 12.68 4.10 -4.32
CA THR A 201 11.81 3.79 -3.16
C THR A 201 12.14 4.69 -1.99
N THR A 202 13.42 4.86 -1.67
CA THR A 202 13.88 5.76 -0.60
C THR A 202 13.46 7.21 -0.88
N LEU A 203 13.60 7.63 -2.12
CA LEU A 203 13.23 8.98 -2.55
C LEU A 203 11.71 9.21 -2.39
N TYR A 204 10.92 8.22 -2.77
CA TYR A 204 9.46 8.25 -2.59
C TYR A 204 9.07 8.29 -1.12
N GLU A 205 9.64 7.41 -0.29
CA GLU A 205 9.38 7.36 1.15
C GLU A 205 9.71 8.67 1.85
N LEU A 206 10.86 9.27 1.51
CA LEU A 206 11.26 10.59 2.03
C LEU A 206 10.27 11.68 1.61
N ALA A 207 9.87 11.70 0.34
CA ALA A 207 8.95 12.69 -0.17
C ALA A 207 7.56 12.58 0.48
N VAL A 208 7.05 11.35 0.66
CA VAL A 208 5.77 11.09 1.36
C VAL A 208 5.87 11.49 2.84
N LEU A 209 6.96 11.11 3.52
CA LEU A 209 7.15 11.48 4.92
C LEU A 209 7.18 13.01 5.12
N LEU A 210 7.86 13.73 4.23
CA LEU A 210 7.89 15.19 4.26
C LEU A 210 6.50 15.78 3.98
N TYR A 211 5.74 15.21 3.05
CA TYR A 211 4.36 15.59 2.79
C TYR A 211 3.47 15.41 4.03
N ASP A 212 3.57 14.26 4.71
CA ASP A 212 2.81 13.97 5.93
C ASP A 212 3.19 14.90 7.12
N GLN A 213 4.41 15.41 7.11
CA GLN A 213 4.87 16.43 8.08
C GLN A 213 4.57 17.87 7.62
N GLU A 214 3.79 18.07 6.57
CA GLU A 214 3.41 19.38 6.00
C GLU A 214 4.63 20.21 5.50
N GLU A 215 5.80 19.56 5.30
CA GLU A 215 6.98 20.18 4.68
C GLU A 215 6.90 20.13 3.15
N TYR A 216 5.82 20.67 2.61
CA TYR A 216 5.44 20.53 1.19
C TYR A 216 6.51 21.02 0.22
N GLN A 217 7.26 22.07 0.53
CA GLN A 217 8.32 22.58 -0.35
C GLN A 217 9.44 21.56 -0.54
N LYS A 218 9.85 20.91 0.54
CA LYS A 218 10.86 19.84 0.46
C LYS A 218 10.29 18.59 -0.21
N ALA A 219 9.06 18.18 0.15
CA ALA A 219 8.37 17.09 -0.48
C ALA A 219 8.32 17.25 -2.01
N ASN A 220 7.91 18.43 -2.48
CA ASN A 220 7.87 18.77 -3.91
C ASN A 220 9.24 18.69 -4.59
N LEU A 221 10.33 18.97 -3.89
CA LEU A 221 11.67 18.83 -4.43
C LEU A 221 12.00 17.35 -4.73
N TYR A 222 11.73 16.47 -3.78
CA TYR A 222 12.01 15.04 -3.92
C TYR A 222 11.03 14.35 -4.87
N PHE A 223 9.74 14.67 -4.83
CA PHE A 223 8.79 14.19 -5.85
C PHE A 223 9.18 14.60 -7.27
N LYS A 224 9.62 15.86 -7.46
CA LYS A 224 10.09 16.33 -8.76
C LYS A 224 11.35 15.60 -9.22
N GLN A 225 12.24 15.27 -8.30
CA GLN A 225 13.42 14.48 -8.59
C GLN A 225 13.02 13.08 -9.06
N LEU A 226 12.09 12.42 -8.35
CA LEU A 226 11.56 11.11 -8.72
C LEU A 226 10.87 11.17 -10.09
N ASP A 227 10.00 12.14 -10.33
CA ASP A 227 9.30 12.37 -11.60
C ASP A 227 10.26 12.55 -12.78
N THR A 228 11.43 13.14 -12.51
CA THR A 228 12.46 13.39 -13.53
C THR A 228 13.29 12.14 -13.85
N LEU A 229 13.65 11.38 -12.81
CA LEU A 229 14.61 10.26 -12.93
C LEU A 229 13.90 8.93 -13.24
N ASN A 230 12.75 8.71 -12.65
CA ASN A 230 11.91 7.55 -12.92
C ASN A 230 10.42 7.94 -13.03
N PRO A 231 10.00 8.51 -14.17
CA PRO A 231 8.61 8.89 -14.39
C PRO A 231 7.63 7.71 -14.40
N GLU A 232 8.12 6.48 -14.51
CA GLU A 232 7.31 5.25 -14.49
C GLU A 232 7.14 4.65 -13.09
N PHE A 233 7.77 5.23 -12.06
CA PHE A 233 7.53 4.82 -10.68
C PHE A 233 6.04 4.92 -10.34
N GLU A 234 5.46 3.91 -9.70
CA GLU A 234 4.02 3.84 -9.48
C GLU A 234 3.61 4.58 -8.19
N GLY A 235 2.52 5.34 -8.27
CA GLY A 235 1.80 5.85 -7.11
C GLY A 235 2.30 7.18 -6.55
N TYR A 236 3.36 7.79 -7.08
CA TYR A 236 3.85 9.07 -6.57
C TYR A 236 3.00 10.26 -7.03
N GLU A 237 2.25 10.15 -8.10
CA GLU A 237 1.52 11.27 -8.68
C GLU A 237 0.43 11.80 -7.76
N TYR A 238 -0.23 10.90 -7.02
CA TYR A 238 -1.30 11.31 -6.11
C TYR A 238 -0.79 12.17 -4.96
N PRO A 239 0.16 11.72 -4.10
CA PRO A 239 0.70 12.57 -3.04
C PRO A 239 1.48 13.77 -3.58
N TYR A 240 2.13 13.67 -4.74
CA TYR A 240 2.80 14.81 -5.36
C TYR A 240 1.82 15.90 -5.77
N ALA A 241 0.70 15.56 -6.42
CA ALA A 241 -0.34 16.51 -6.78
C ALA A 241 -0.93 17.19 -5.55
N GLN A 242 -1.18 16.43 -4.47
CA GLN A 242 -1.67 17.00 -3.21
C GLN A 242 -0.64 17.95 -2.57
N SER A 243 0.63 17.60 -2.59
CA SER A 243 1.71 18.44 -2.05
C SER A 243 1.88 19.75 -2.86
N LEU A 244 1.75 19.70 -4.18
CA LEU A 244 1.74 20.87 -5.04
C LEU A 244 0.51 21.75 -4.77
N HIS A 245 -0.65 21.16 -4.59
CA HIS A 245 -1.88 21.87 -4.26
C HIS A 245 -1.76 22.60 -2.90
N ALA A 246 -1.21 21.94 -1.89
CA ALA A 246 -0.96 22.55 -0.58
C ALA A 246 -0.05 23.80 -0.66
N GLU A 247 0.87 23.83 -1.62
CA GLU A 247 1.71 25.01 -1.94
C GLU A 247 1.04 25.98 -2.95
N HIS A 248 -0.28 25.86 -3.17
CA HIS A 248 -1.06 26.68 -4.10
C HIS A 248 -0.60 26.62 -5.57
N GLN A 249 0.09 25.54 -5.97
CA GLN A 249 0.56 25.31 -7.34
C GLN A 249 -0.47 24.50 -8.13
N VAL A 250 -1.71 24.97 -8.17
CA VAL A 250 -2.88 24.23 -8.66
C VAL A 250 -2.71 23.71 -10.10
N ASP A 251 -2.17 24.53 -11.02
CA ASP A 251 -1.95 24.11 -12.40
C ASP A 251 -0.96 22.95 -12.52
N GLN A 252 0.10 22.97 -11.70
CA GLN A 252 1.07 21.88 -11.67
C GLN A 252 0.48 20.63 -11.03
N ALA A 253 -0.33 20.79 -9.97
CA ALA A 253 -1.05 19.69 -9.32
C ALA A 253 -1.96 18.97 -10.32
N ILE A 254 -2.73 19.71 -11.13
CA ILE A 254 -3.56 19.15 -12.20
C ILE A 254 -2.70 18.39 -13.21
N THR A 255 -1.58 18.97 -13.64
CA THR A 255 -0.70 18.34 -14.63
C THR A 255 -0.14 17.00 -14.14
N ILE A 256 0.28 16.94 -12.87
CA ILE A 256 0.80 15.70 -12.27
C ILE A 256 -0.34 14.68 -12.10
N ALA A 257 -1.51 15.10 -11.64
CA ALA A 257 -2.67 14.23 -11.51
C ALA A 257 -3.12 13.66 -12.87
N GLU A 258 -3.13 14.47 -13.95
CA GLU A 258 -3.41 14.01 -15.30
C GLU A 258 -2.37 13.01 -15.81
N LYS A 259 -1.09 13.15 -15.40
CA LYS A 259 -0.03 12.17 -15.68
C LYS A 259 -0.30 10.83 -14.98
N GLY A 260 -0.71 10.85 -13.71
CA GLY A 260 -1.13 9.64 -12.98
C GLY A 260 -2.31 8.94 -13.65
N LEU A 261 -3.30 9.71 -14.11
CA LEU A 261 -4.45 9.18 -14.82
C LEU A 261 -4.09 8.56 -16.18
N GLN A 262 -3.01 9.01 -16.84
CA GLN A 262 -2.52 8.35 -18.06
C GLN A 262 -1.98 6.93 -17.80
N LYS A 263 -1.41 6.68 -16.61
CA LYS A 263 -0.95 5.36 -16.20
C LYS A 263 -2.12 4.44 -15.83
N ASN A 264 -3.10 4.96 -15.11
CA ASN A 264 -4.32 4.25 -14.74
C ASN A 264 -5.56 5.06 -15.12
N GLN A 265 -6.06 4.84 -16.32
CA GLN A 265 -7.19 5.59 -16.89
C GLN A 265 -8.54 5.34 -16.19
N TYR A 266 -8.60 4.39 -15.25
CA TYR A 266 -9.81 4.02 -14.50
C TYR A 266 -9.78 4.51 -13.04
N ASP A 267 -8.76 5.27 -12.65
CA ASP A 267 -8.60 5.77 -11.30
C ASP A 267 -9.61 6.89 -11.00
N SER A 268 -10.73 6.50 -10.40
CA SER A 268 -11.80 7.43 -10.03
C SER A 268 -11.38 8.43 -8.94
N LEU A 269 -10.46 8.07 -8.04
CA LEU A 269 -9.94 8.98 -7.02
C LEU A 269 -9.10 10.09 -7.66
N MET A 270 -8.26 9.73 -8.62
CA MET A 270 -7.48 10.70 -9.38
C MET A 270 -8.37 11.63 -10.20
N MET A 271 -9.44 11.11 -10.82
CA MET A 271 -10.42 11.93 -11.53
C MET A 271 -11.13 12.92 -10.61
N LEU A 272 -11.53 12.48 -9.41
CA LEU A 272 -12.12 13.35 -8.39
C LEU A 272 -11.15 14.43 -7.93
N LEU A 273 -9.87 14.10 -7.77
CA LEU A 273 -8.83 15.05 -7.42
C LEU A 273 -8.65 16.13 -8.50
N ILE A 274 -8.54 15.72 -9.76
CA ILE A 274 -8.43 16.66 -10.90
C ILE A 274 -9.66 17.55 -10.98
N SER A 275 -10.85 16.98 -10.81
CA SER A 275 -12.11 17.74 -10.80
C SER A 275 -12.12 18.82 -9.72
N GLN A 276 -11.70 18.49 -8.50
CA GLN A 276 -11.61 19.44 -7.40
C GLN A 276 -10.65 20.59 -7.75
N TYR A 277 -9.45 20.27 -8.19
CA TYR A 277 -8.44 21.27 -8.52
C TYR A 277 -8.86 22.15 -9.71
N ALA A 278 -9.53 21.57 -10.72
CA ALA A 278 -10.08 22.32 -11.84
C ALA A 278 -11.19 23.28 -11.39
N TYR A 279 -12.05 22.84 -10.47
CA TYR A 279 -13.07 23.71 -9.89
C TYR A 279 -12.45 24.90 -9.13
N GLU A 280 -11.44 24.67 -8.28
CA GLU A 280 -10.70 25.71 -7.56
C GLU A 280 -9.94 26.66 -8.51
N ALA A 281 -9.48 26.15 -9.65
CA ALA A 281 -8.85 26.92 -10.71
C ALA A 281 -9.87 27.71 -11.58
N HIS A 282 -11.15 27.70 -11.23
CA HIS A 282 -12.24 28.32 -11.99
C HIS A 282 -12.40 27.77 -13.42
N ASP A 283 -12.13 26.48 -13.62
CA ASP A 283 -12.38 25.74 -14.86
C ASP A 283 -13.51 24.69 -14.64
N PRO A 284 -14.76 25.15 -14.59
CA PRO A 284 -15.91 24.26 -14.33
C PRO A 284 -16.14 23.24 -15.43
N GLU A 285 -15.73 23.54 -16.68
CA GLU A 285 -15.85 22.61 -17.81
C GLU A 285 -14.91 21.40 -17.63
N LYS A 286 -13.68 21.66 -17.21
CA LYS A 286 -12.72 20.60 -16.85
C LYS A 286 -13.20 19.82 -15.65
N ALA A 287 -13.70 20.50 -14.61
CA ALA A 287 -14.25 19.86 -13.41
C ALA A 287 -15.39 18.89 -13.76
N GLU A 288 -16.37 19.34 -14.54
CA GLU A 288 -17.49 18.51 -15.00
C GLU A 288 -17.01 17.29 -15.81
N ARG A 289 -16.08 17.50 -16.74
CA ARG A 289 -15.54 16.41 -17.57
C ARG A 289 -14.94 15.29 -16.73
N TYR A 290 -14.15 15.63 -15.71
CA TYR A 290 -13.55 14.61 -14.85
C TYR A 290 -14.53 13.98 -13.86
N LEU A 291 -15.55 14.72 -13.42
CA LEU A 291 -16.66 14.13 -12.64
C LEU A 291 -17.47 13.13 -13.46
N LEU A 292 -17.75 13.41 -14.74
CA LEU A 292 -18.44 12.47 -15.61
C LEU A 292 -17.60 11.22 -15.88
N LEU A 293 -16.27 11.38 -16.06
CA LEU A 293 -15.38 10.23 -16.17
C LEU A 293 -15.35 9.43 -14.86
N ALA A 294 -15.31 10.09 -13.71
CA ALA A 294 -15.37 9.42 -12.41
C ALA A 294 -16.70 8.66 -12.23
N LYS A 295 -17.81 9.22 -12.68
CA LYS A 295 -19.13 8.58 -12.63
C LYS A 295 -19.17 7.25 -13.39
N ASP A 296 -18.48 7.17 -14.52
CA ASP A 296 -18.45 5.97 -15.35
C ASP A 296 -17.50 4.88 -14.77
N ASN A 297 -16.63 5.22 -13.81
CA ASN A 297 -15.58 4.34 -13.29
C ASN A 297 -15.64 4.08 -11.79
N ALA A 298 -16.37 4.87 -11.01
CA ALA A 298 -16.46 4.72 -9.56
C ALA A 298 -17.42 3.58 -9.18
N GLU A 299 -17.01 2.80 -8.16
CA GLU A 299 -17.89 1.80 -7.54
C GLU A 299 -18.94 2.44 -6.64
N ASP A 300 -18.59 3.52 -5.94
CA ASP A 300 -19.49 4.34 -5.12
C ASP A 300 -19.71 5.70 -5.78
N LEU A 301 -20.95 5.98 -6.17
CA LEU A 301 -21.33 7.22 -6.84
C LEU A 301 -21.66 8.37 -5.88
N ASN A 302 -21.74 8.14 -4.57
CA ASN A 302 -22.23 9.14 -3.62
C ASN A 302 -21.46 10.47 -3.67
N GLU A 303 -20.12 10.40 -3.66
CA GLU A 303 -19.27 11.60 -3.72
C GLU A 303 -19.32 12.26 -5.12
N VAL A 304 -19.28 11.46 -6.17
CA VAL A 304 -19.32 11.96 -7.55
C VAL A 304 -20.62 12.72 -7.82
N LEU A 305 -21.75 12.13 -7.44
CA LEU A 305 -23.07 12.74 -7.67
C LEU A 305 -23.29 13.97 -6.78
N LEU A 306 -22.73 13.99 -5.56
CA LEU A 306 -22.74 15.16 -4.72
C LEU A 306 -22.02 16.33 -5.40
N ARG A 307 -20.81 16.10 -5.92
CA ARG A 307 -20.03 17.15 -6.60
C ARG A 307 -20.67 17.59 -7.90
N LEU A 308 -21.20 16.66 -8.70
CA LEU A 308 -21.95 17.01 -9.93
C LEU A 308 -23.19 17.82 -9.61
N SER A 309 -24.00 17.42 -8.62
CA SER A 309 -25.20 18.14 -8.25
C SER A 309 -24.92 19.55 -7.74
N ASN A 310 -23.83 19.73 -6.95
CA ASN A 310 -23.39 21.06 -6.52
C ASN A 310 -22.99 21.92 -7.71
N LEU A 311 -22.15 21.39 -8.61
CA LEU A 311 -21.68 22.11 -9.80
C LEU A 311 -22.85 22.55 -10.70
N TYR A 312 -23.82 21.66 -10.93
CA TYR A 312 -24.99 21.97 -11.75
C TYR A 312 -25.93 22.99 -11.07
N LEU A 313 -26.12 22.92 -9.74
CA LEU A 313 -26.91 23.92 -9.02
C LEU A 313 -26.28 25.31 -9.10
N GLU A 314 -24.95 25.42 -8.93
CA GLU A 314 -24.24 26.70 -9.07
C GLU A 314 -24.34 27.31 -10.47
N GLN A 315 -24.45 26.45 -11.49
CA GLN A 315 -24.65 26.85 -12.88
C GLN A 315 -26.13 27.03 -13.25
N GLU A 316 -27.06 26.88 -12.32
CA GLU A 316 -28.50 26.93 -12.54
C GLU A 316 -28.99 25.88 -13.57
N ARG A 317 -28.29 24.77 -13.72
CA ARG A 317 -28.59 23.65 -14.64
C ARG A 317 -29.45 22.60 -13.91
N TYR A 318 -30.64 23.00 -13.56
CA TYR A 318 -31.53 22.20 -12.71
C TYR A 318 -32.02 20.89 -13.39
N GLU A 319 -32.22 20.89 -14.69
CA GLU A 319 -32.57 19.68 -15.44
C GLU A 319 -31.45 18.62 -15.39
N ASP A 320 -30.19 19.05 -15.39
CA ASP A 320 -29.04 18.14 -15.26
C ASP A 320 -28.97 17.55 -13.88
N VAL A 321 -29.28 18.31 -12.80
CA VAL A 321 -29.41 17.76 -11.45
C VAL A 321 -30.51 16.71 -11.38
N VAL A 322 -31.67 17.00 -11.98
CA VAL A 322 -32.81 16.06 -12.01
C VAL A 322 -32.45 14.77 -12.76
N ALA A 323 -31.65 14.88 -13.84
CA ALA A 323 -31.19 13.70 -14.56
C ALA A 323 -30.35 12.74 -13.71
N LEU A 324 -29.65 13.24 -12.68
CA LEU A 324 -28.89 12.39 -11.74
C LEU A 324 -29.79 11.47 -10.91
N ALA A 325 -31.08 11.76 -10.79
CA ALA A 325 -32.04 10.92 -10.06
C ALA A 325 -32.25 9.53 -10.69
N GLN A 326 -31.69 9.25 -11.84
CA GLN A 326 -31.70 7.93 -12.49
C GLN A 326 -30.63 6.98 -11.91
N GLU A 327 -29.65 7.52 -11.19
CA GLU A 327 -28.58 6.75 -10.55
C GLU A 327 -28.99 6.29 -9.15
N GLU A 328 -28.35 5.24 -8.64
CA GLU A 328 -28.52 4.80 -7.26
C GLU A 328 -27.55 5.56 -6.35
N PHE A 329 -28.09 6.24 -5.36
CA PHE A 329 -27.28 6.93 -4.33
C PHE A 329 -28.09 7.12 -3.04
N GLU A 330 -27.34 7.17 -1.92
CA GLU A 330 -27.92 7.33 -0.58
C GLU A 330 -27.57 8.68 0.07
N ASN A 331 -26.67 9.46 -0.56
CA ASN A 331 -26.18 10.72 -0.01
C ASN A 331 -27.30 11.73 0.22
N VAL A 332 -27.50 12.11 1.48
CA VAL A 332 -28.56 13.02 1.93
C VAL A 332 -28.45 14.41 1.30
N LEU A 333 -27.23 14.91 1.11
CA LEU A 333 -27.00 16.23 0.51
C LEU A 333 -27.30 16.23 -1.00
N THR A 334 -26.97 15.15 -1.69
CA THR A 334 -27.35 14.98 -3.10
C THR A 334 -28.88 14.96 -3.27
N ARG A 335 -29.58 14.27 -2.37
CA ARG A 335 -31.06 14.26 -2.36
C ARG A 335 -31.62 15.64 -2.06
N TRP A 336 -31.00 16.42 -1.20
CA TRP A 336 -31.39 17.81 -0.96
C TRP A 336 -31.14 18.70 -2.19
N ASN A 337 -30.02 18.55 -2.87
CA ASN A 337 -29.76 19.24 -4.13
C ASN A 337 -30.80 18.90 -5.20
N LEU A 338 -31.21 17.64 -5.26
CA LEU A 338 -32.31 17.20 -6.14
C LEU A 338 -33.65 17.87 -5.76
N ALA A 339 -33.96 18.00 -4.46
CA ALA A 339 -35.16 18.71 -4.02
C ALA A 339 -35.15 20.19 -4.42
N LYS A 340 -33.98 20.87 -4.28
CA LYS A 340 -33.80 22.26 -4.76
C LYS A 340 -34.01 22.36 -6.28
N ALA A 341 -33.48 21.40 -7.04
CA ALA A 341 -33.65 21.38 -8.50
C ALA A 341 -35.10 21.17 -8.91
N PHE A 342 -35.83 20.23 -8.29
CA PHE A 342 -37.25 20.05 -8.54
C PHE A 342 -38.07 21.30 -8.22
N ARG A 343 -37.76 21.98 -7.13
CA ARG A 343 -38.38 23.28 -6.80
C ARG A 343 -38.08 24.32 -7.88
N ALA A 344 -36.87 24.40 -8.39
CA ALA A 344 -36.47 25.39 -9.38
C ALA A 344 -37.17 25.19 -10.74
N ILE A 345 -37.50 23.94 -11.10
CA ILE A 345 -38.27 23.61 -12.34
C ILE A 345 -39.76 23.49 -12.07
N GLU A 346 -40.26 24.00 -10.93
CA GLU A 346 -41.69 24.04 -10.56
C GLU A 346 -42.37 22.66 -10.44
N GLU A 347 -41.58 21.60 -10.17
CA GLU A 347 -42.09 20.25 -9.81
C GLU A 347 -42.34 20.13 -8.30
N ASP A 348 -43.24 20.98 -7.77
CA ASP A 348 -43.45 21.15 -6.31
C ASP A 348 -43.83 19.88 -5.57
N ASP A 349 -44.62 18.97 -6.17
CA ASP A 349 -44.99 17.70 -5.52
C ASP A 349 -43.78 16.82 -5.24
N ARG A 350 -42.83 16.75 -6.17
CA ARG A 350 -41.58 15.96 -6.02
C ARG A 350 -40.62 16.63 -5.04
N ALA A 351 -40.47 17.94 -5.18
CA ALA A 351 -39.64 18.72 -4.26
C ALA A 351 -40.10 18.54 -2.81
N LEU A 352 -41.40 18.76 -2.54
CA LEU A 352 -41.98 18.68 -1.21
C LEU A 352 -41.88 17.26 -0.60
N THR A 353 -42.02 16.23 -1.43
CA THR A 353 -41.84 14.84 -1.00
C THR A 353 -40.42 14.62 -0.50
N LEU A 354 -39.40 15.03 -1.26
CA LEU A 354 -38.00 14.90 -0.88
C LEU A 354 -37.66 15.73 0.36
N TYR A 355 -38.11 16.99 0.47
CA TYR A 355 -37.90 17.80 1.66
C TYR A 355 -38.46 17.13 2.91
N LYS A 356 -39.64 16.53 2.84
CA LYS A 356 -40.23 15.82 3.98
C LYS A 356 -39.50 14.54 4.35
N GLU A 357 -39.02 13.79 3.38
CA GLU A 357 -38.21 12.60 3.61
C GLU A 357 -36.86 12.93 4.27
N LEU A 358 -36.27 14.07 3.95
CA LEU A 358 -34.96 14.52 4.45
C LEU A 358 -35.05 15.23 5.81
N GLU A 359 -36.26 15.59 6.27
CA GLU A 359 -36.42 16.40 7.47
C GLU A 359 -35.83 15.74 8.73
N ASP A 360 -36.00 14.43 8.91
CA ASP A 360 -35.44 13.73 10.06
C ASP A 360 -33.91 13.68 10.03
N ASP A 361 -33.30 13.51 8.86
CA ASP A 361 -31.87 13.44 8.68
C ASP A 361 -31.17 14.81 8.80
N LEU A 362 -31.85 15.87 8.34
CA LEU A 362 -31.32 17.24 8.28
C LEU A 362 -31.92 18.22 9.31
N LYS A 363 -32.71 17.74 10.26
CA LYS A 363 -33.37 18.60 11.31
C LYS A 363 -32.40 19.43 12.16
N GLU A 364 -31.11 19.03 12.21
CA GLU A 364 -30.08 19.78 12.93
C GLU A 364 -29.26 20.72 12.00
N ASN A 365 -29.48 20.67 10.69
CA ASN A 365 -28.80 21.51 9.72
C ASN A 365 -29.54 22.85 9.53
N PRO A 366 -28.97 24.00 9.95
CA PRO A 366 -29.63 25.29 9.86
C PRO A 366 -29.98 25.69 8.42
N GLU A 367 -29.09 25.44 7.47
CA GLU A 367 -29.34 25.81 6.06
C GLU A 367 -30.52 25.04 5.45
N PHE A 368 -30.66 23.76 5.79
CA PHE A 368 -31.82 22.97 5.38
C PHE A 368 -33.12 23.49 6.00
N LEU A 369 -33.11 23.81 7.32
CA LEU A 369 -34.29 24.34 8.00
C LEU A 369 -34.74 25.66 7.39
N GLN A 370 -33.80 26.57 7.09
CA GLN A 370 -34.07 27.83 6.44
C GLN A 370 -34.66 27.62 5.02
N ASP A 371 -34.00 26.80 4.22
CA ASP A 371 -34.40 26.54 2.83
C ASP A 371 -35.80 25.92 2.77
N MET A 372 -36.08 24.88 3.57
CA MET A 372 -37.39 24.26 3.64
C MET A 372 -38.46 25.20 4.17
N ALA A 373 -38.16 26.01 5.20
CA ALA A 373 -39.11 26.97 5.76
C ALA A 373 -39.53 28.04 4.74
N LEU A 374 -38.57 28.59 4.01
CA LEU A 374 -38.85 29.60 2.97
C LEU A 374 -39.64 28.98 1.81
N TYR A 375 -39.32 27.74 1.45
CA TYR A 375 -40.07 27.04 0.40
C TYR A 375 -41.55 26.80 0.82
N LEU A 376 -41.79 26.32 2.04
CA LEU A 376 -43.14 26.13 2.58
C LEU A 376 -43.90 27.45 2.69
N LYS A 377 -43.22 28.56 3.04
CA LYS A 377 -43.82 29.92 3.01
C LYS A 377 -44.34 30.26 1.59
N GLN A 378 -43.56 29.98 0.55
CA GLN A 378 -43.94 30.19 -0.83
C GLN A 378 -45.14 29.35 -1.24
N LEU A 379 -45.25 28.11 -0.78
CA LEU A 379 -46.38 27.22 -1.05
C LEU A 379 -47.61 27.53 -0.20
N GLY A 380 -47.52 28.47 0.77
CA GLY A 380 -48.61 28.87 1.62
C GLY A 380 -48.84 28.01 2.86
N ASP A 381 -47.93 27.04 3.14
CA ASP A 381 -47.96 26.26 4.37
C ASP A 381 -47.28 27.04 5.52
N ARG A 382 -48.02 28.05 5.99
CA ARG A 382 -47.52 28.97 7.04
C ARG A 382 -47.17 28.28 8.33
N LYS A 383 -47.96 27.27 8.72
CA LYS A 383 -47.82 26.59 10.01
C LYS A 383 -46.49 25.82 10.09
N GLU A 384 -46.17 25.07 9.05
CA GLU A 384 -44.95 24.31 9.01
C GLU A 384 -43.73 25.22 8.78
N SER A 385 -43.88 26.27 7.96
CA SER A 385 -42.85 27.31 7.80
C SER A 385 -42.50 27.98 9.14
N GLU A 386 -43.52 28.38 9.94
CA GLU A 386 -43.31 28.97 11.26
C GLU A 386 -42.57 28.00 12.21
N ARG A 387 -42.94 26.74 12.20
CA ARG A 387 -42.28 25.70 13.00
C ARG A 387 -40.79 25.58 12.65
N LEU A 388 -40.46 25.51 11.39
CA LEU A 388 -39.07 25.37 10.91
C LEU A 388 -38.27 26.66 11.15
N LEU A 389 -38.82 27.87 10.94
CA LEU A 389 -38.14 29.13 11.27
C LEU A 389 -37.83 29.25 12.76
N LYS A 390 -38.74 28.81 13.64
CA LYS A 390 -38.44 28.75 15.07
C LYS A 390 -37.28 27.79 15.40
N ALA A 391 -37.27 26.62 14.76
CA ALA A 391 -36.18 25.65 14.92
C ALA A 391 -34.83 26.19 14.38
N TYR A 392 -34.86 26.89 13.24
CA TYR A 392 -33.71 27.58 12.70
C TYR A 392 -33.15 28.64 13.64
N LEU A 393 -34.02 29.58 14.10
CA LEU A 393 -33.61 30.70 14.99
C LEU A 393 -33.15 30.24 16.39
N GLN A 394 -33.46 29.04 16.83
CA GLN A 394 -32.83 28.46 18.01
C GLN A 394 -31.35 28.16 17.80
N ARG A 395 -30.91 27.96 16.58
CA ARG A 395 -29.53 27.64 16.21
C ARG A 395 -28.75 28.87 15.71
N VAL A 396 -29.47 29.77 15.01
CA VAL A 396 -28.93 31.00 14.44
C VAL A 396 -29.76 32.18 14.90
N PRO A 397 -29.67 32.55 16.19
CA PRO A 397 -30.58 33.56 16.80
C PRO A 397 -30.37 34.97 16.26
N ASP A 398 -29.20 35.26 15.69
CA ASP A 398 -28.84 36.63 15.24
C ASP A 398 -29.20 36.91 13.78
N ASP A 399 -29.90 35.99 13.08
CA ASP A 399 -30.35 36.19 11.69
C ASP A 399 -31.61 37.08 11.69
N MET A 400 -31.39 38.38 11.44
CA MET A 400 -32.43 39.39 11.42
C MET A 400 -33.47 39.19 10.30
N ASP A 401 -33.02 38.68 9.14
CA ASP A 401 -33.92 38.47 8.00
C ASP A 401 -34.92 37.34 8.31
N MET A 402 -34.47 36.28 8.96
CA MET A 402 -35.32 35.17 9.36
C MET A 402 -36.20 35.52 10.55
N GLN A 403 -35.77 36.42 11.46
CA GLN A 403 -36.65 36.96 12.51
C GLN A 403 -37.81 37.74 11.90
N VAL A 404 -37.54 38.65 10.94
CA VAL A 404 -38.57 39.38 10.20
C VAL A 404 -39.50 38.42 9.45
N ALA A 405 -38.94 37.40 8.78
CA ALA A 405 -39.73 36.41 8.06
C ALA A 405 -40.67 35.64 8.98
N LEU A 406 -40.30 35.40 10.26
CA LEU A 406 -41.12 34.79 11.28
C LEU A 406 -42.19 35.73 11.78
N GLU A 407 -41.87 37.03 12.03
CA GLU A 407 -42.81 38.06 12.44
C GLU A 407 -43.90 38.23 11.38
N ASP A 408 -43.56 38.36 10.11
CA ASP A 408 -44.52 38.43 8.98
C ASP A 408 -45.51 37.28 8.99
N LEU A 409 -45.04 36.04 9.26
CA LEU A 409 -45.94 34.88 9.34
C LEU A 409 -46.91 34.95 10.51
N GLN A 410 -46.54 35.63 11.59
CA GLN A 410 -47.34 35.78 12.80
C GLN A 410 -48.33 36.97 12.77
N GLU A 411 -47.98 38.05 12.04
CA GLU A 411 -48.82 39.24 11.92
C GLU A 411 -50.01 39.05 10.96
N GLU A 412 -49.88 38.16 9.96
CA GLU A 412 -50.96 37.88 9.00
C GLU A 412 -52.04 36.86 9.52
N TYR A 413 -52.00 36.54 10.86
CA TYR A 413 -53.08 35.85 11.57
C TYR A 413 -54.04 36.86 12.14
#